data_60e3781033d20e7af130e53b59bede3c
#
_entry.id   60e3781033d20e7af130e53b59bede3c
#
_cell.length_a   1.000
_cell.length_b   1.000
_cell.length_c   1.000
_cell.angle_alpha   90.00
_cell.angle_beta   90.00
_cell.angle_gamma   90.00
#
_symmetry.space_group_name_H-M   'P 1'
#
loop_
_entity.id
_entity.type
_entity.pdbx_description
1 polymer ?
#
loop_
_entity_poly.entity_id
_entity_poly.type
_entity_poly.pdbx_seq_one_letter_code
_entity_poly.pdbx_strand_id
1 'polypeptide(L)'
;FLIALCSTPLVAKILISLTLFWLFAFKGKLLNFKSLALLGGFAVAFFIANGGLSPIIFQAKFYIFRSFSDNADTAFHFFNVNQTIQESGIVPTKVFMERISSHVAVFVIAAIGYLVLCFRHKEFLLSIPLLLLGFAANKAGLRFTIYAVGVMGLSFGYILYFCVKRLDLPKIAARAILLILTALAIYPAWQHIVSYKVDTVFYKSEVRVLDELKDKAQREDYALSWWDYGYGIRYYSDVKTLIDGGKHLGNDNFPVSFALFRDQMSSANMARLDVEYTERGYSEKIPNKLKQILKDYNATDVNDFILSLGLADFKPPKPTRDIYYILPDRMMNIFPVVTQFSNIDITDGKQLGELFFITSDRFVQDQSGVHMDNGFSISPSLLNLEYSGRKFAINTFYETSYDANGKLAVKELNMDSSAQFYVVFMRDYGRFLLMDRSMLNSSYVQLFVFERYKSDLFEPVILNPAVKVYKLKR
;
A
#
# COMPACT_ATOMS: atom_id res chain seq x y z
N PHE A 1 -4.90 -23.81 20.01
CA PHE A 1 -3.82 -24.22 20.92
C PHE A 1 -2.49 -23.53 20.58
N LEU A 2 -1.99 -23.66 19.35
CA LEU A 2 -0.73 -23.01 18.90
C LEU A 2 -0.75 -21.48 19.11
N ILE A 3 -1.89 -20.82 18.82
CA ILE A 3 -2.05 -19.38 19.01
C ILE A 3 -2.00 -19.01 20.49
N ALA A 4 -2.66 -19.79 21.36
CA ALA A 4 -2.60 -19.60 22.80
C ALA A 4 -1.17 -19.82 23.33
N LEU A 5 -0.45 -20.80 22.78
CA LEU A 5 0.94 -21.08 23.14
C LEU A 5 1.88 -19.94 22.78
N CYS A 6 1.67 -19.28 21.62
CA CYS A 6 2.52 -18.16 21.16
C CYS A 6 2.36 -16.88 21.99
N SER A 7 1.19 -16.65 22.58
CA SER A 7 0.86 -15.41 23.31
C SER A 7 1.10 -15.48 24.82
N THR A 8 1.48 -16.66 25.37
CA THR A 8 1.64 -16.85 26.80
C THR A 8 3.09 -16.69 27.28
N PRO A 9 3.32 -16.28 28.54
CA PRO A 9 4.65 -16.29 29.15
C PRO A 9 5.31 -17.68 29.13
N LEU A 10 6.64 -17.73 29.11
CA LEU A 10 7.40 -18.97 28.99
C LEU A 10 6.97 -20.05 30.00
N VAL A 11 6.74 -19.65 31.25
CA VAL A 11 6.30 -20.56 32.33
C VAL A 11 4.97 -21.23 31.99
N ALA A 12 4.02 -20.45 31.45
CA ALA A 12 2.72 -20.98 31.04
C ALA A 12 2.85 -21.94 29.85
N LYS A 13 3.75 -21.65 28.89
CA LYS A 13 4.06 -22.57 27.77
C LYS A 13 4.58 -23.91 28.26
N ILE A 14 5.49 -23.90 29.23
CA ILE A 14 6.05 -25.13 29.84
C ILE A 14 4.94 -25.91 30.53
N LEU A 15 4.13 -25.27 31.38
CA LEU A 15 3.03 -25.93 32.10
C LEU A 15 2.00 -26.55 31.15
N ILE A 16 1.60 -25.82 30.09
CA ILE A 16 0.67 -26.32 29.07
C ILE A 16 1.27 -27.52 28.32
N SER A 17 2.55 -27.46 27.97
CA SER A 17 3.24 -28.54 27.27
C SER A 17 3.37 -29.79 28.16
N LEU A 18 3.71 -29.62 29.44
CA LEU A 18 3.77 -30.72 30.41
C LEU A 18 2.39 -31.34 30.65
N THR A 19 1.35 -30.52 30.75
CA THR A 19 -0.04 -31.00 30.92
C THR A 19 -0.49 -31.83 29.71
N LEU A 20 -0.18 -31.38 28.49
CA LEU A 20 -0.47 -32.13 27.28
C LEU A 20 0.31 -33.43 27.18
N PHE A 21 1.61 -33.38 27.50
CA PHE A 21 2.45 -34.59 27.53
C PHE A 21 1.86 -35.60 28.52
N TRP A 22 1.48 -35.13 29.71
CA TRP A 22 0.84 -35.96 30.74
C TRP A 22 -0.47 -36.57 30.25
N LEU A 23 -1.35 -35.78 29.61
CA LEU A 23 -2.60 -36.24 29.00
C LEU A 23 -2.37 -37.28 27.89
N PHE A 24 -1.33 -37.08 27.06
CA PHE A 24 -0.95 -38.06 26.04
C PHE A 24 -0.38 -39.35 26.61
N ALA A 25 0.40 -39.26 27.72
CA ALA A 25 0.99 -40.40 28.37
C ALA A 25 -0.04 -41.30 29.09
N PHE A 26 -1.13 -40.70 29.62
CA PHE A 26 -2.22 -41.41 30.29
C PHE A 26 -3.36 -41.79 29.32
N LYS A 27 -3.04 -42.41 28.24
CA LYS A 27 -3.94 -42.84 27.16
C LYS A 27 -5.32 -43.30 27.65
N GLY A 28 -6.37 -42.68 27.17
CA GLY A 28 -7.73 -43.21 27.12
C GLY A 28 -8.67 -42.86 28.29
N LYS A 29 -8.22 -42.61 29.52
CA LYS A 29 -9.12 -42.31 30.63
C LYS A 29 -9.62 -40.86 30.69
N LEU A 30 -8.88 -39.91 30.06
CA LEU A 30 -9.23 -38.48 30.03
C LEU A 30 -9.74 -38.00 28.67
N LEU A 31 -9.71 -38.82 27.62
CA LEU A 31 -10.15 -38.50 26.26
C LEU A 31 -11.66 -38.70 26.04
N ASN A 32 -12.47 -38.53 27.09
CA ASN A 32 -13.92 -38.48 26.91
C ASN A 32 -14.36 -37.05 26.51
N PHE A 33 -15.50 -36.94 25.83
CA PHE A 33 -16.04 -35.68 25.32
C PHE A 33 -16.16 -34.59 26.40
N LYS A 34 -16.54 -34.95 27.61
CA LYS A 34 -16.72 -34.01 28.74
C LYS A 34 -15.39 -33.42 29.18
N SER A 35 -14.34 -34.23 29.31
CA SER A 35 -13.00 -33.76 29.69
C SER A 35 -12.36 -32.91 28.60
N LEU A 36 -12.53 -33.28 27.32
CA LEU A 36 -12.08 -32.47 26.20
C LEU A 36 -12.81 -31.13 26.08
N ALA A 37 -14.12 -31.11 26.30
CA ALA A 37 -14.90 -29.88 26.31
C ALA A 37 -14.49 -28.96 27.48
N LEU A 38 -14.26 -29.52 28.66
CA LEU A 38 -13.78 -28.77 29.83
C LEU A 38 -12.40 -28.18 29.57
N LEU A 39 -11.46 -28.97 29.09
CA LEU A 39 -10.12 -28.51 28.73
C LEU A 39 -10.14 -27.46 27.63
N GLY A 40 -10.98 -27.65 26.61
CA GLY A 40 -11.20 -26.66 25.55
C GLY A 40 -11.76 -25.37 26.11
N GLY A 41 -12.74 -25.44 26.99
CA GLY A 41 -13.31 -24.29 27.68
C GLY A 41 -12.27 -23.53 28.52
N PHE A 42 -11.47 -24.24 29.31
CA PHE A 42 -10.36 -23.64 30.06
C PHE A 42 -9.31 -23.01 29.14
N ALA A 43 -8.91 -23.65 28.02
CA ALA A 43 -7.96 -23.11 27.07
C ALA A 43 -8.47 -21.82 26.42
N VAL A 44 -9.76 -21.77 26.05
CA VAL A 44 -10.40 -20.56 25.50
C VAL A 44 -10.48 -19.46 26.54
N ALA A 45 -10.92 -19.77 27.75
CA ALA A 45 -11.02 -18.79 28.86
C ALA A 45 -9.64 -18.20 29.18
N PHE A 46 -8.61 -19.05 29.26
CA PHE A 46 -7.23 -18.64 29.50
C PHE A 46 -6.67 -17.79 28.35
N PHE A 47 -6.96 -18.15 27.08
CA PHE A 47 -6.59 -17.38 25.92
C PHE A 47 -7.20 -15.98 25.94
N ILE A 48 -8.50 -15.88 26.30
CA ILE A 48 -9.21 -14.60 26.42
C ILE A 48 -8.62 -13.77 27.56
N ALA A 49 -8.42 -14.37 28.74
CA ALA A 49 -7.92 -13.69 29.94
C ALA A 49 -6.50 -13.12 29.73
N ASN A 50 -5.68 -13.76 28.90
CA ASN A 50 -4.33 -13.28 28.55
C ASN A 50 -4.29 -12.33 27.33
N GLY A 51 -5.44 -11.79 26.94
CA GLY A 51 -5.50 -10.83 25.84
C GLY A 51 -5.31 -11.43 24.45
N GLY A 52 -5.43 -12.76 24.30
CA GLY A 52 -5.25 -13.46 23.03
C GLY A 52 -6.21 -13.04 21.93
N LEU A 53 -7.36 -12.43 22.29
CA LEU A 53 -8.28 -11.84 21.32
C LEU A 53 -7.81 -10.48 20.80
N SER A 54 -6.94 -9.77 21.52
CA SER A 54 -6.50 -8.42 21.12
C SER A 54 -5.87 -8.37 19.74
N PRO A 55 -4.94 -9.26 19.34
CA PRO A 55 -4.42 -9.29 17.97
C PRO A 55 -5.48 -9.58 16.92
N ILE A 56 -6.45 -10.46 17.23
CA ILE A 56 -7.55 -10.82 16.33
C ILE A 56 -8.48 -9.62 16.12
N ILE A 57 -8.85 -8.94 17.22
CA ILE A 57 -9.69 -7.74 17.18
C ILE A 57 -8.98 -6.62 16.44
N PHE A 58 -7.67 -6.43 16.68
CA PHE A 58 -6.85 -5.47 15.96
C PHE A 58 -6.86 -5.75 14.46
N GLN A 59 -6.58 -6.98 14.03
CA GLN A 59 -6.59 -7.37 12.63
C GLN A 59 -7.98 -7.23 11.99
N ALA A 60 -9.04 -7.57 12.72
CA ALA A 60 -10.41 -7.37 12.25
C ALA A 60 -10.73 -5.88 12.05
N LYS A 61 -10.35 -5.03 13.01
CA LYS A 61 -10.49 -3.58 12.88
C LYS A 61 -9.69 -3.04 11.68
N PHE A 62 -8.45 -3.45 11.55
CA PHE A 62 -7.54 -3.01 10.52
C PHE A 62 -8.02 -3.38 9.09
N TYR A 63 -8.44 -4.64 8.88
CA TYR A 63 -8.84 -5.12 7.55
C TYR A 63 -10.32 -4.93 7.22
N ILE A 64 -11.22 -5.09 8.20
CA ILE A 64 -12.66 -5.08 7.95
C ILE A 64 -13.24 -3.68 8.13
N PHE A 65 -12.92 -3.02 9.25
CA PHE A 65 -13.46 -1.70 9.57
C PHE A 65 -12.62 -0.55 8.99
N ARG A 66 -11.35 -0.81 8.62
CA ARG A 66 -10.44 0.18 8.00
C ARG A 66 -10.41 1.49 8.77
N SER A 67 -10.40 1.41 10.10
CA SER A 67 -10.36 2.57 10.97
C SER A 67 -9.09 3.41 10.71
N PHE A 68 -9.22 4.74 10.81
CA PHE A 68 -8.14 5.69 10.54
C PHE A 68 -6.93 5.52 11.49
N SER A 69 -7.11 5.04 12.70
CA SER A 69 -6.01 4.87 13.64
C SER A 69 -5.38 3.47 13.53
N ASP A 70 -4.19 3.42 12.98
CA ASP A 70 -3.37 2.21 12.95
C ASP A 70 -2.72 1.92 14.32
N ASN A 71 -2.77 2.86 15.25
CA ASN A 71 -2.16 2.77 16.57
C ASN A 71 -3.19 2.75 17.70
N ALA A 72 -2.82 2.10 18.79
CA ALA A 72 -3.56 2.12 20.06
C ALA A 72 -3.62 3.53 20.70
N ASP A 73 -2.87 4.49 20.16
CA ASP A 73 -2.85 5.87 20.61
C ASP A 73 -4.00 6.66 19.97
N THR A 74 -4.99 6.97 20.76
CA THR A 74 -6.21 7.65 20.36
C THR A 74 -6.06 9.17 20.14
N ALA A 75 -4.85 9.71 20.32
CA ALA A 75 -4.61 11.16 20.25
C ALA A 75 -4.49 11.70 18.82
N PHE A 76 -4.11 10.85 17.85
CA PHE A 76 -3.93 11.25 16.46
C PHE A 76 -4.56 10.23 15.51
N HIS A 77 -5.14 10.73 14.43
CA HIS A 77 -5.82 9.96 13.41
C HIS A 77 -5.04 10.02 12.10
N PHE A 78 -4.32 8.95 11.79
CA PHE A 78 -3.57 8.84 10.55
C PHE A 78 -4.35 8.07 9.49
N PHE A 79 -4.07 8.36 8.22
CA PHE A 79 -4.68 7.66 7.10
C PHE A 79 -4.24 6.18 7.08
N ASN A 80 -5.22 5.26 6.94
CA ASN A 80 -4.93 3.83 6.95
C ASN A 80 -4.40 3.36 5.60
N VAL A 81 -3.19 2.83 5.58
CA VAL A 81 -2.50 2.34 4.38
C VAL A 81 -3.31 1.28 3.62
N ASN A 82 -4.12 0.46 4.30
CA ASN A 82 -4.95 -0.55 3.63
C ASN A 82 -5.97 0.02 2.64
N GLN A 83 -6.27 1.31 2.72
CA GLN A 83 -7.16 1.97 1.77
C GLN A 83 -6.48 2.17 0.40
N THR A 84 -5.17 2.17 0.36
CA THR A 84 -4.36 2.41 -0.85
C THR A 84 -3.73 1.14 -1.43
N ILE A 85 -3.67 0.07 -0.65
CA ILE A 85 -3.12 -1.21 -1.11
C ILE A 85 -4.18 -1.95 -1.93
N GLN A 86 -3.93 -2.14 -3.23
CA GLN A 86 -4.86 -2.77 -4.15
C GLN A 86 -5.34 -4.15 -3.68
N GLU A 87 -4.46 -4.95 -3.10
CA GLU A 87 -4.76 -6.29 -2.60
C GLU A 87 -5.60 -6.29 -1.33
N SER A 88 -5.64 -5.15 -0.62
CA SER A 88 -6.49 -4.93 0.57
C SER A 88 -7.80 -4.23 0.21
N GLY A 89 -8.01 -3.85 -1.06
CA GLY A 89 -9.20 -3.18 -1.56
C GLY A 89 -10.48 -4.02 -1.41
N ILE A 90 -11.65 -3.35 -1.37
CA ILE A 90 -12.95 -4.03 -1.48
C ILE A 90 -13.05 -4.66 -2.85
N VAL A 91 -13.32 -5.95 -2.91
CA VAL A 91 -13.33 -6.72 -4.14
C VAL A 91 -14.76 -7.02 -4.57
N PRO A 92 -15.15 -6.72 -5.83
CA PRO A 92 -16.45 -7.13 -6.37
C PRO A 92 -16.63 -8.64 -6.27
N THR A 93 -17.86 -9.06 -5.97
CA THR A 93 -18.18 -10.49 -5.74
C THR A 93 -17.76 -11.39 -6.92
N LYS A 94 -17.92 -10.92 -8.15
CA LYS A 94 -17.48 -11.66 -9.34
C LYS A 94 -15.97 -11.91 -9.32
N VAL A 95 -15.17 -10.87 -9.09
CA VAL A 95 -13.69 -10.96 -9.06
C VAL A 95 -13.23 -11.91 -7.96
N PHE A 96 -13.82 -11.83 -6.78
CA PHE A 96 -13.55 -12.72 -5.66
C PHE A 96 -13.82 -14.19 -6.01
N MET A 97 -14.98 -14.51 -6.65
CA MET A 97 -15.32 -15.86 -7.09
C MET A 97 -14.33 -16.38 -8.13
N GLU A 98 -13.98 -15.56 -9.11
CA GLU A 98 -13.01 -15.90 -10.17
C GLU A 98 -11.61 -16.12 -9.62
N ARG A 99 -11.20 -15.37 -8.60
CA ARG A 99 -9.89 -15.57 -7.95
C ARG A 99 -9.80 -16.85 -7.14
N ILE A 100 -10.91 -17.31 -6.55
CA ILE A 100 -10.94 -18.58 -5.80
C ILE A 100 -11.02 -19.79 -6.73
N SER A 101 -11.77 -19.70 -7.83
CA SER A 101 -12.13 -20.88 -8.63
C SER A 101 -12.01 -20.67 -10.14
N SER A 102 -11.27 -19.66 -10.59
CA SER A 102 -10.99 -19.29 -11.99
C SER A 102 -12.22 -18.82 -12.78
N HIS A 103 -13.43 -19.30 -12.45
CA HIS A 103 -14.67 -18.91 -13.12
C HIS A 103 -15.86 -19.04 -12.15
N VAL A 104 -16.84 -18.14 -12.29
CA VAL A 104 -18.02 -18.09 -11.41
C VAL A 104 -18.78 -19.43 -11.38
N ALA A 105 -18.96 -20.08 -12.52
CA ALA A 105 -19.66 -21.40 -12.59
C ALA A 105 -18.88 -22.46 -11.81
N VAL A 106 -17.57 -22.51 -11.91
CA VAL A 106 -16.71 -23.43 -11.16
C VAL A 106 -16.84 -23.19 -9.67
N PHE A 107 -16.88 -21.90 -9.25
CA PHE A 107 -17.10 -21.53 -7.86
C PHE A 107 -18.43 -22.05 -7.32
N VAL A 108 -19.53 -21.85 -8.06
CA VAL A 108 -20.87 -22.32 -7.66
C VAL A 108 -20.91 -23.84 -7.53
N ILE A 109 -20.37 -24.54 -8.53
CA ILE A 109 -20.29 -26.02 -8.50
C ILE A 109 -19.45 -26.51 -7.34
N ALA A 110 -18.32 -25.86 -7.06
CA ALA A 110 -17.45 -26.15 -5.91
C ALA A 110 -18.16 -25.93 -4.58
N ALA A 111 -18.94 -24.85 -4.45
CA ALA A 111 -19.71 -24.57 -3.24
C ALA A 111 -20.79 -25.64 -2.99
N ILE A 112 -21.53 -26.08 -4.04
CA ILE A 112 -22.44 -27.19 -3.92
C ILE A 112 -21.67 -28.45 -3.55
N GLY A 113 -20.52 -28.69 -4.16
CA GLY A 113 -19.64 -29.82 -3.86
C GLY A 113 -19.21 -29.87 -2.42
N TYR A 114 -18.89 -28.69 -1.83
CA TYR A 114 -18.55 -28.55 -0.41
C TYR A 114 -19.70 -28.98 0.50
N LEU A 115 -20.92 -28.54 0.21
CA LEU A 115 -22.09 -28.95 0.98
C LEU A 115 -22.27 -30.45 0.93
N VAL A 116 -22.24 -31.07 -0.27
CA VAL A 116 -22.34 -32.51 -0.43
C VAL A 116 -21.23 -33.25 0.30
N LEU A 117 -20.01 -32.73 0.24
CA LEU A 117 -18.84 -33.28 0.93
C LEU A 117 -19.03 -33.26 2.46
N CYS A 118 -19.48 -32.15 3.02
CA CYS A 118 -19.73 -32.02 4.47
C CYS A 118 -20.87 -32.92 4.96
N PHE A 119 -21.94 -33.12 4.13
CA PHE A 119 -23.02 -34.01 4.50
C PHE A 119 -22.58 -35.51 4.52
N ARG A 120 -21.63 -35.88 3.69
CA ARG A 120 -21.12 -37.24 3.61
C ARG A 120 -19.91 -37.52 4.48
N HIS A 121 -19.08 -36.50 4.71
CA HIS A 121 -17.81 -36.56 5.40
C HIS A 121 -17.73 -35.38 6.36
N LYS A 122 -18.26 -35.54 7.59
CA LYS A 122 -18.41 -34.50 8.61
C LYS A 122 -17.06 -33.87 9.01
N GLU A 123 -15.96 -34.57 8.80
CA GLU A 123 -14.60 -34.11 9.06
C GLU A 123 -14.27 -32.83 8.29
N PHE A 124 -14.88 -32.64 7.11
CA PHE A 124 -14.68 -31.44 6.30
C PHE A 124 -15.29 -30.17 6.90
N LEU A 125 -16.15 -30.28 7.92
CA LEU A 125 -16.59 -29.12 8.70
C LEU A 125 -15.42 -28.39 9.37
N LEU A 126 -14.30 -29.10 9.62
CA LEU A 126 -13.07 -28.48 10.13
C LEU A 126 -12.43 -27.46 9.17
N SER A 127 -12.79 -27.51 7.87
CA SER A 127 -12.30 -26.53 6.89
C SER A 127 -13.15 -25.26 6.78
N ILE A 128 -14.27 -25.15 7.52
CA ILE A 128 -15.10 -23.93 7.56
C ILE A 128 -14.30 -22.67 7.85
N PRO A 129 -13.39 -22.63 8.84
CA PRO A 129 -12.60 -21.42 9.10
C PRO A 129 -11.81 -20.93 7.89
N LEU A 130 -11.26 -21.84 7.06
CA LEU A 130 -10.53 -21.49 5.83
C LEU A 130 -11.47 -20.86 4.79
N LEU A 131 -12.68 -21.42 4.62
CA LEU A 131 -13.69 -20.83 3.73
C LEU A 131 -14.15 -19.46 4.23
N LEU A 132 -14.41 -19.30 5.53
CA LEU A 132 -14.81 -18.03 6.10
C LEU A 132 -13.72 -16.96 5.91
N LEU A 133 -12.44 -17.30 6.13
CA LEU A 133 -11.32 -16.42 5.84
C LEU A 133 -11.25 -16.09 4.36
N GLY A 134 -11.37 -17.08 3.46
CA GLY A 134 -11.36 -16.82 2.03
C GLY A 134 -12.53 -15.96 1.57
N PHE A 135 -13.71 -16.12 2.14
CA PHE A 135 -14.90 -15.33 1.82
C PHE A 135 -14.84 -13.93 2.43
N ALA A 136 -14.11 -13.76 3.52
CA ALA A 136 -13.80 -12.43 4.06
C ALA A 136 -13.06 -11.53 3.05
N ALA A 137 -12.46 -12.10 1.99
CA ALA A 137 -11.80 -11.36 0.91
C ALA A 137 -12.69 -10.27 0.29
N ASN A 138 -13.99 -10.48 0.23
CA ASN A 138 -14.95 -9.49 -0.28
C ASN A 138 -14.86 -8.14 0.48
N LYS A 139 -14.57 -8.18 1.77
CA LYS A 139 -14.45 -7.00 2.65
C LYS A 139 -13.02 -6.70 3.06
N ALA A 140 -12.21 -7.74 3.28
CA ALA A 140 -10.88 -7.63 3.88
C ALA A 140 -9.74 -7.55 2.84
N GLY A 141 -10.05 -7.80 1.57
CA GLY A 141 -9.09 -7.69 0.47
C GLY A 141 -8.76 -9.00 -0.23
N LEU A 142 -8.33 -8.87 -1.48
CA LEU A 142 -8.12 -9.96 -2.42
C LEU A 142 -7.17 -11.06 -1.90
N ARG A 143 -6.19 -10.69 -1.08
CA ARG A 143 -5.20 -11.63 -0.49
C ARG A 143 -5.83 -12.77 0.31
N PHE A 144 -7.02 -12.56 0.89
CA PHE A 144 -7.69 -13.58 1.68
C PHE A 144 -8.27 -14.72 0.83
N THR A 145 -8.45 -14.54 -0.46
CA THR A 145 -8.99 -15.60 -1.37
C THR A 145 -8.19 -16.90 -1.31
N ILE A 146 -6.88 -16.82 -1.08
CA ILE A 146 -5.96 -17.96 -1.04
C ILE A 146 -6.40 -19.06 -0.06
N TYR A 147 -7.04 -18.67 1.06
CA TYR A 147 -7.47 -19.62 2.09
C TYR A 147 -8.60 -20.54 1.62
N ALA A 148 -9.47 -20.06 0.72
CA ALA A 148 -10.59 -20.88 0.20
C ALA A 148 -10.20 -21.74 -1.00
N VAL A 149 -9.12 -21.42 -1.74
CA VAL A 149 -8.75 -22.07 -3.00
C VAL A 149 -8.63 -23.58 -2.84
N GLY A 150 -7.86 -24.04 -1.86
CA GLY A 150 -7.64 -25.49 -1.66
C GLY A 150 -8.92 -26.26 -1.34
N VAL A 151 -9.76 -25.69 -0.45
CA VAL A 151 -11.03 -26.30 -0.06
C VAL A 151 -12.02 -26.34 -1.22
N MET A 152 -12.13 -25.25 -1.98
CA MET A 152 -13.02 -25.16 -3.14
C MET A 152 -12.56 -26.07 -4.29
N GLY A 153 -11.26 -26.15 -4.55
CA GLY A 153 -10.70 -27.07 -5.56
C GLY A 153 -10.99 -28.53 -5.23
N LEU A 154 -10.79 -28.94 -3.98
CA LEU A 154 -11.10 -30.28 -3.51
C LEU A 154 -12.61 -30.60 -3.63
N SER A 155 -13.44 -29.64 -3.25
CA SER A 155 -14.90 -29.73 -3.30
C SER A 155 -15.42 -29.86 -4.72
N PHE A 156 -14.82 -29.13 -5.68
CA PHE A 156 -15.10 -29.25 -7.11
C PHE A 156 -14.73 -30.64 -7.64
N GLY A 157 -13.54 -31.12 -7.34
CA GLY A 157 -13.11 -32.46 -7.75
C GLY A 157 -14.02 -33.56 -7.16
N TYR A 158 -14.43 -33.41 -5.90
CA TYR A 158 -15.33 -34.34 -5.25
C TYR A 158 -16.72 -34.40 -5.92
N ILE A 159 -17.34 -33.26 -6.20
CA ILE A 159 -18.66 -33.24 -6.84
C ILE A 159 -18.63 -33.81 -8.25
N LEU A 160 -17.59 -33.52 -9.04
CA LEU A 160 -17.39 -34.12 -10.35
C LEU A 160 -17.29 -35.64 -10.26
N TYR A 161 -16.41 -36.14 -9.39
CA TYR A 161 -16.27 -37.57 -9.13
C TYR A 161 -17.58 -38.20 -8.70
N PHE A 162 -18.29 -37.57 -7.78
CA PHE A 162 -19.58 -38.07 -7.26
C PHE A 162 -20.67 -38.16 -8.35
N CYS A 163 -20.76 -37.12 -9.21
CA CYS A 163 -21.73 -37.13 -10.32
C CYS A 163 -21.38 -38.21 -11.36
N VAL A 164 -20.12 -38.26 -11.80
CA VAL A 164 -19.67 -39.21 -12.81
C VAL A 164 -19.82 -40.66 -12.33
N LYS A 165 -19.54 -40.93 -11.05
CA LYS A 165 -19.72 -42.26 -10.48
C LYS A 165 -21.19 -42.75 -10.52
N ARG A 166 -22.17 -41.83 -10.50
CA ARG A 166 -23.60 -42.15 -10.54
C ARG A 166 -24.12 -42.46 -11.95
N LEU A 167 -23.33 -42.10 -12.98
CA LEU A 167 -23.75 -42.35 -14.38
C LEU A 167 -23.54 -43.80 -14.84
N ASP A 168 -22.99 -44.66 -13.99
CA ASP A 168 -22.72 -46.09 -14.25
C ASP A 168 -22.02 -46.36 -15.62
N LEU A 169 -21.03 -45.48 -15.93
CA LEU A 169 -20.31 -45.52 -17.18
C LEU A 169 -19.11 -46.51 -17.14
N PRO A 170 -18.68 -47.04 -18.28
CA PRO A 170 -17.43 -47.79 -18.38
C PRO A 170 -16.27 -46.97 -17.80
N LYS A 171 -15.34 -47.61 -17.09
CA LYS A 171 -14.23 -46.95 -16.38
C LYS A 171 -13.45 -45.98 -17.26
N ILE A 172 -13.23 -46.33 -18.54
CA ILE A 172 -12.49 -45.47 -19.47
C ILE A 172 -13.29 -44.22 -19.79
N ALA A 173 -14.59 -44.33 -20.07
CA ALA A 173 -15.47 -43.20 -20.36
C ALA A 173 -15.60 -42.27 -19.15
N ALA A 174 -15.77 -42.83 -17.94
CA ALA A 174 -15.82 -42.04 -16.70
C ALA A 174 -14.54 -41.24 -16.48
N ARG A 175 -13.36 -41.85 -16.70
CA ARG A 175 -12.05 -41.14 -16.57
C ARG A 175 -11.90 -40.08 -17.63
N ALA A 176 -12.30 -40.33 -18.87
CA ALA A 176 -12.23 -39.35 -19.95
C ALA A 176 -13.10 -38.12 -19.65
N ILE A 177 -14.34 -38.34 -19.19
CA ILE A 177 -15.24 -37.25 -18.80
C ILE A 177 -14.64 -36.42 -17.65
N LEU A 178 -14.12 -37.07 -16.61
CA LEU A 178 -13.46 -36.35 -15.49
C LEU A 178 -12.28 -35.53 -15.98
N LEU A 179 -11.46 -36.08 -16.86
CA LEU A 179 -10.31 -35.38 -17.43
C LEU A 179 -10.75 -34.13 -18.22
N ILE A 180 -11.74 -34.26 -19.09
CA ILE A 180 -12.28 -33.18 -19.92
C ILE A 180 -12.87 -32.09 -19.04
N LEU A 181 -13.72 -32.41 -18.06
CA LEU A 181 -14.36 -31.46 -17.18
C LEU A 181 -13.31 -30.72 -16.31
N THR A 182 -12.29 -31.43 -15.85
CA THR A 182 -11.18 -30.83 -15.10
C THR A 182 -10.39 -29.91 -15.99
N ALA A 183 -10.06 -30.30 -17.21
CA ALA A 183 -9.33 -29.46 -18.16
C ALA A 183 -10.11 -28.18 -18.50
N LEU A 184 -11.41 -28.26 -18.72
CA LEU A 184 -12.29 -27.13 -18.98
C LEU A 184 -12.34 -26.17 -17.76
N ALA A 185 -12.37 -26.71 -16.55
CA ALA A 185 -12.36 -25.86 -15.31
C ALA A 185 -11.01 -25.16 -15.07
N ILE A 186 -9.90 -25.80 -15.45
CA ILE A 186 -8.55 -25.23 -15.31
C ILE A 186 -8.22 -24.22 -16.42
N TYR A 187 -8.86 -24.31 -17.58
CA TYR A 187 -8.55 -23.53 -18.77
C TYR A 187 -8.53 -21.99 -18.52
N PRO A 188 -9.49 -21.36 -17.80
CA PRO A 188 -9.43 -19.94 -17.49
C PRO A 188 -8.22 -19.57 -16.62
N ALA A 189 -7.84 -20.43 -15.66
CA ALA A 189 -6.64 -20.22 -14.83
C ALA A 189 -5.37 -20.32 -15.70
N TRP A 190 -5.31 -21.27 -16.61
CA TRP A 190 -4.22 -21.43 -17.55
C TRP A 190 -4.06 -20.19 -18.44
N GLN A 191 -5.16 -19.69 -19.02
CA GLN A 191 -5.14 -18.44 -19.80
C GLN A 191 -4.61 -17.27 -18.99
N HIS A 192 -5.08 -17.11 -17.75
CA HIS A 192 -4.60 -16.07 -16.86
C HIS A 192 -3.10 -16.19 -16.59
N ILE A 193 -2.60 -17.38 -16.29
CA ILE A 193 -1.17 -17.63 -16.02
C ILE A 193 -0.31 -17.29 -17.23
N VAL A 194 -0.72 -17.72 -18.43
CA VAL A 194 0.05 -17.48 -19.66
C VAL A 194 0.03 -16.02 -20.08
N SER A 195 -1.07 -15.32 -19.86
CA SER A 195 -1.20 -13.88 -20.17
C SER A 195 -0.60 -12.97 -19.11
N TYR A 196 -0.38 -13.48 -17.90
CA TYR A 196 0.12 -12.68 -16.77
C TYR A 196 1.61 -12.40 -16.92
N LYS A 197 1.92 -11.22 -17.43
CA LYS A 197 3.29 -10.69 -17.53
C LYS A 197 3.40 -9.53 -16.57
N VAL A 198 4.30 -9.66 -15.61
CA VAL A 198 4.60 -8.60 -14.63
C VAL A 198 5.90 -7.96 -15.03
N ASP A 199 5.88 -6.64 -15.15
CA ASP A 199 7.10 -5.85 -15.34
C ASP A 199 7.99 -5.92 -14.09
N THR A 200 9.27 -5.64 -14.28
CA THR A 200 10.21 -5.55 -13.16
C THR A 200 9.81 -4.42 -12.21
N VAL A 201 9.97 -4.64 -10.90
CA VAL A 201 9.69 -3.62 -9.88
C VAL A 201 10.54 -2.37 -10.07
N PHE A 202 11.79 -2.54 -10.49
CA PHE A 202 12.70 -1.45 -10.82
C PHE A 202 13.23 -1.61 -12.24
N TYR A 203 13.23 -0.53 -13.01
CA TYR A 203 13.89 -0.51 -14.31
C TYR A 203 15.40 -0.36 -14.14
N LYS A 204 16.15 -0.83 -15.15
CA LYS A 204 17.61 -0.76 -15.15
C LYS A 204 18.15 0.67 -14.97
N SER A 205 17.45 1.67 -15.50
CA SER A 205 17.79 3.09 -15.34
C SER A 205 17.66 3.54 -13.87
N GLU A 206 16.61 3.10 -13.18
CA GLU A 206 16.42 3.41 -11.76
C GLU A 206 17.50 2.76 -10.89
N VAL A 207 17.77 1.46 -11.12
CA VAL A 207 18.81 0.72 -10.40
C VAL A 207 20.19 1.36 -10.54
N ARG A 208 20.53 1.85 -11.73
CA ARG A 208 21.82 2.54 -11.96
C ARG A 208 21.96 3.79 -11.10
N VAL A 209 20.89 4.58 -10.97
CA VAL A 209 20.89 5.78 -10.13
C VAL A 209 21.03 5.42 -8.64
N LEU A 210 20.32 4.37 -8.22
CA LEU A 210 20.40 3.91 -6.84
C LEU A 210 21.80 3.33 -6.50
N ASP A 211 22.42 2.63 -7.43
CA ASP A 211 23.78 2.12 -7.29
C ASP A 211 24.82 3.27 -7.28
N GLU A 212 24.65 4.29 -8.15
CA GLU A 212 25.48 5.50 -8.13
C GLU A 212 25.37 6.26 -6.79
N LEU A 213 24.19 6.28 -6.18
CA LEU A 213 23.99 6.93 -4.88
C LEU A 213 24.79 6.25 -3.77
N LYS A 214 25.00 4.95 -3.84
CA LYS A 214 25.82 4.18 -2.88
C LYS A 214 27.24 4.72 -2.77
N ASP A 215 27.82 5.24 -3.85
CA ASP A 215 29.16 5.83 -3.83
C ASP A 215 29.19 7.25 -3.24
N LYS A 216 28.02 7.87 -3.06
CA LYS A 216 27.88 9.29 -2.61
C LYS A 216 27.30 9.42 -1.20
N ALA A 217 26.52 8.44 -0.75
CA ALA A 217 25.88 8.42 0.56
C ALA A 217 26.58 7.43 1.51
N GLN A 218 26.40 7.63 2.80
CA GLN A 218 26.87 6.69 3.82
C GLN A 218 25.74 5.76 4.23
N ARG A 219 26.06 4.56 4.69
CA ARG A 219 25.08 3.56 5.15
C ARG A 219 24.14 4.07 6.23
N GLU A 220 24.62 4.98 7.07
CA GLU A 220 23.84 5.55 8.17
C GLU A 220 22.96 6.74 7.76
N ASP A 221 23.10 7.22 6.50
CA ASP A 221 22.26 8.28 5.95
C ASP A 221 20.86 7.79 5.62
N TYR A 222 19.93 8.72 5.47
CA TYR A 222 18.54 8.40 5.24
C TYR A 222 18.09 8.75 3.82
N ALA A 223 17.34 7.84 3.23
CA ALA A 223 16.56 8.10 2.03
C ALA A 223 15.12 8.48 2.40
N LEU A 224 14.64 9.58 1.82
CA LEU A 224 13.25 10.00 1.82
C LEU A 224 12.66 9.69 0.45
N SER A 225 11.80 8.71 0.39
CA SER A 225 11.02 8.32 -0.78
C SER A 225 9.76 7.60 -0.31
N TRP A 226 8.82 7.29 -1.21
CA TRP A 226 7.62 6.55 -0.84
C TRP A 226 7.94 5.08 -0.51
N TRP A 227 7.17 4.48 0.37
CA TRP A 227 7.45 3.14 0.94
C TRP A 227 7.55 2.03 -0.10
N ASP A 228 6.86 2.14 -1.24
CA ASP A 228 6.96 1.18 -2.35
C ASP A 228 8.38 0.97 -2.85
N TYR A 229 9.21 2.01 -2.76
CA TYR A 229 10.60 1.99 -3.23
C TYR A 229 11.61 1.63 -2.14
N GLY A 230 11.18 1.62 -0.87
CA GLY A 230 12.07 1.55 0.29
C GLY A 230 13.01 0.36 0.29
N TYR A 231 12.53 -0.85 0.02
CA TYR A 231 13.40 -2.04 -0.01
C TYR A 231 14.42 -2.01 -1.13
N GLY A 232 14.04 -1.54 -2.33
CA GLY A 232 14.96 -1.39 -3.44
C GLY A 232 16.05 -0.34 -3.16
N ILE A 233 15.65 0.79 -2.58
CA ILE A 233 16.60 1.84 -2.16
C ILE A 233 17.60 1.29 -1.15
N ARG A 234 17.15 0.62 -0.10
CA ARG A 234 18.04 0.00 0.91
C ARG A 234 19.00 -1.01 0.30
N TYR A 235 18.51 -1.81 -0.64
CA TYR A 235 19.33 -2.86 -1.25
C TYR A 235 20.39 -2.31 -2.19
N TYR A 236 20.01 -1.37 -3.08
CA TYR A 236 20.94 -0.87 -4.11
C TYR A 236 21.80 0.29 -3.63
N SER A 237 21.27 1.20 -2.81
CA SER A 237 22.00 2.38 -2.34
C SER A 237 22.67 2.18 -0.98
N ASP A 238 22.40 1.08 -0.27
CA ASP A 238 22.92 0.75 1.07
C ASP A 238 22.74 1.88 2.10
N VAL A 239 21.59 2.54 2.08
CA VAL A 239 21.20 3.61 3.03
C VAL A 239 19.98 3.19 3.85
N LYS A 240 19.74 3.86 4.98
CA LYS A 240 18.50 3.73 5.75
C LYS A 240 17.33 4.35 4.99
N THR A 241 16.11 3.86 5.24
CA THR A 241 14.87 4.45 4.73
C THR A 241 13.97 4.87 5.88
N LEU A 242 13.25 5.98 5.74
CA LEU A 242 12.25 6.40 6.71
C LEU A 242 11.06 5.45 6.72
N ILE A 243 10.63 5.03 5.54
CA ILE A 243 9.53 4.08 5.32
C ILE A 243 9.92 3.05 4.25
N ASP A 244 9.38 1.84 4.40
CA ASP A 244 9.53 0.73 3.46
C ASP A 244 8.35 -0.25 3.61
N GLY A 245 8.34 -1.36 2.86
CA GLY A 245 7.27 -2.37 2.92
C GLY A 245 7.08 -3.05 4.29
N GLY A 246 7.99 -2.91 5.23
CA GLY A 246 7.87 -3.37 6.63
C GLY A 246 7.53 -2.25 7.63
N LYS A 247 7.69 -0.99 7.22
CA LYS A 247 7.45 0.20 8.03
C LYS A 247 6.68 1.22 7.21
N HIS A 248 5.36 1.10 7.15
CA HIS A 248 4.48 1.93 6.33
C HIS A 248 3.09 2.13 6.95
N LEU A 249 2.99 2.14 8.27
CA LEU A 249 1.75 2.53 8.93
C LEU A 249 1.48 4.03 8.75
N GLY A 250 0.26 4.46 9.00
CA GLY A 250 -0.14 5.85 8.76
C GLY A 250 0.73 6.88 9.47
N ASN A 251 1.15 6.59 10.71
CA ASN A 251 2.07 7.45 11.48
C ASN A 251 3.50 7.52 10.91
N ASP A 252 3.95 6.48 10.20
CA ASP A 252 5.25 6.47 9.53
C ASP A 252 5.15 7.16 8.16
N ASN A 253 4.03 6.94 7.45
CA ASN A 253 3.79 7.50 6.13
C ASN A 253 3.50 9.01 6.16
N PHE A 254 2.86 9.52 7.22
CA PHE A 254 2.46 10.92 7.33
C PHE A 254 3.62 11.89 7.13
N PRO A 255 4.76 11.81 7.85
CA PRO A 255 5.85 12.77 7.70
C PRO A 255 6.50 12.71 6.32
N VAL A 256 6.63 11.52 5.72
CA VAL A 256 7.20 11.37 4.37
C VAL A 256 6.25 11.90 3.30
N SER A 257 4.94 11.59 3.40
CA SER A 257 3.92 12.18 2.53
C SER A 257 3.92 13.70 2.63
N PHE A 258 3.98 14.24 3.85
CA PHE A 258 4.05 15.66 4.09
C PHE A 258 5.27 16.30 3.42
N ALA A 259 6.45 15.70 3.57
CA ALA A 259 7.67 16.18 2.95
C ALA A 259 7.62 16.15 1.41
N LEU A 260 6.95 15.17 0.81
CA LEU A 260 6.77 15.08 -0.64
C LEU A 260 5.71 16.06 -1.17
N PHE A 261 4.65 16.34 -0.38
CA PHE A 261 3.49 17.12 -0.81
C PHE A 261 3.59 18.62 -0.50
N ARG A 262 4.13 19.01 0.66
CA ARG A 262 4.18 20.42 1.05
C ARG A 262 5.29 21.18 0.33
N ASP A 263 5.31 22.51 0.50
CA ASP A 263 6.38 23.37 0.00
C ASP A 263 7.76 22.97 0.55
N GLN A 264 8.81 23.42 -0.12
CA GLN A 264 10.18 22.98 0.17
C GLN A 264 10.67 23.32 1.58
N MET A 265 10.19 24.42 2.22
CA MET A 265 10.57 24.76 3.58
C MET A 265 9.92 23.82 4.58
N SER A 266 8.60 23.65 4.48
CA SER A 266 7.83 22.70 5.28
C SER A 266 8.36 21.25 5.12
N SER A 267 8.68 20.89 3.89
CA SER A 267 9.27 19.60 3.52
C SER A 267 10.60 19.36 4.24
N ALA A 268 11.53 20.30 4.11
CA ALA A 268 12.86 20.21 4.69
C ALA A 268 12.82 20.07 6.22
N ASN A 269 11.98 20.88 6.87
CA ASN A 269 11.84 20.85 8.33
C ASN A 269 11.19 19.56 8.82
N MET A 270 10.15 19.04 8.13
CA MET A 270 9.52 17.76 8.47
C MET A 270 10.49 16.59 8.30
N ALA A 271 11.22 16.55 7.18
CA ALA A 271 12.19 15.49 6.93
C ALA A 271 13.29 15.45 8.00
N ARG A 272 13.80 16.62 8.41
CA ARG A 272 14.79 16.70 9.48
C ARG A 272 14.22 16.24 10.82
N LEU A 273 13.01 16.65 11.17
CA LEU A 273 12.33 16.18 12.38
C LEU A 273 12.16 14.68 12.37
N ASP A 274 11.67 14.10 11.25
CA ASP A 274 11.40 12.67 11.18
C ASP A 274 12.68 11.83 11.33
N VAL A 275 13.78 12.24 10.71
CA VAL A 275 15.08 11.56 10.85
C VAL A 275 15.62 11.65 12.27
N GLU A 276 15.71 12.86 12.82
CA GLU A 276 16.35 13.05 14.13
C GLU A 276 15.57 12.39 15.27
N TYR A 277 14.23 12.42 15.21
CA TYR A 277 13.40 11.71 16.18
C TYR A 277 13.32 10.21 15.94
N THR A 278 13.58 9.73 14.73
CA THR A 278 13.78 8.30 14.46
C THR A 278 15.10 7.82 15.07
N GLU A 279 16.20 8.55 14.89
CA GLU A 279 17.50 8.21 15.51
C GLU A 279 17.42 8.24 17.04
N ARG A 280 16.80 9.28 17.62
CA ARG A 280 16.55 9.35 19.07
C ARG A 280 15.70 8.17 19.57
N GLY A 281 14.72 7.72 18.80
CA GLY A 281 13.87 6.61 19.16
C GLY A 281 14.59 5.27 19.36
N TYR A 282 15.75 5.09 18.73
CA TYR A 282 16.59 3.89 18.95
C TYR A 282 17.26 3.91 20.32
N SER A 283 17.61 5.08 20.85
CA SER A 283 18.30 5.23 22.15
C SER A 283 17.35 5.49 23.31
N GLU A 284 16.31 6.29 23.09
CA GLU A 284 15.45 6.86 24.15
C GLU A 284 14.11 6.11 24.32
N LYS A 285 13.81 5.09 23.50
CA LYS A 285 12.54 4.35 23.50
C LYS A 285 11.31 5.26 23.42
N ILE A 286 11.29 6.17 22.46
CA ILE A 286 10.18 7.10 22.24
C ILE A 286 8.96 6.31 21.73
N PRO A 287 7.86 6.22 22.48
CA PRO A 287 6.69 5.43 22.08
C PRO A 287 5.87 6.08 20.96
N ASN A 288 5.88 7.42 20.90
CA ASN A 288 5.17 8.20 19.88
C ASN A 288 6.02 9.43 19.50
N LYS A 289 6.56 9.40 18.27
CA LYS A 289 7.43 10.46 17.76
C LYS A 289 6.75 11.83 17.79
N LEU A 290 5.53 11.92 17.26
CA LEU A 290 4.83 13.20 17.13
C LEU A 290 4.52 13.82 18.49
N LYS A 291 4.07 13.04 19.47
CA LYS A 291 3.90 13.53 20.85
C LYS A 291 5.19 14.05 21.45
N GLN A 292 6.31 13.36 21.20
CA GLN A 292 7.60 13.79 21.71
C GLN A 292 8.05 15.10 21.04
N ILE A 293 7.85 15.22 19.73
CA ILE A 293 8.14 16.45 18.98
C ILE A 293 7.34 17.62 19.57
N LEU A 294 6.02 17.48 19.70
CA LEU A 294 5.17 18.54 20.27
C LEU A 294 5.61 18.96 21.68
N LYS A 295 5.99 17.99 22.51
CA LYS A 295 6.51 18.26 23.85
C LYS A 295 7.82 19.05 23.80
N ASP A 296 8.77 18.65 22.97
CA ASP A 296 10.11 19.30 22.90
C ASP A 296 10.02 20.71 22.32
N TYR A 297 9.02 20.99 21.48
CA TYR A 297 8.74 22.32 20.91
C TYR A 297 7.73 23.12 21.72
N ASN A 298 7.25 22.62 22.88
CA ASN A 298 6.21 23.24 23.70
C ASN A 298 4.94 23.59 22.91
N ALA A 299 4.62 22.78 21.90
CA ALA A 299 3.44 22.98 21.06
C ALA A 299 2.21 22.34 21.71
N THR A 300 1.14 23.11 21.84
CA THR A 300 -0.14 22.67 22.41
C THR A 300 -1.11 22.17 21.36
N ASP A 301 -1.05 22.76 20.16
CA ASP A 301 -1.85 22.37 19.00
C ASP A 301 -0.95 21.78 17.91
N VAL A 302 -1.34 20.63 17.39
CA VAL A 302 -0.56 19.91 16.38
C VAL A 302 -0.68 20.55 15.00
N ASN A 303 -1.83 21.12 14.66
CA ASN A 303 -2.05 21.75 13.37
C ASN A 303 -1.27 23.06 13.27
N ASP A 304 -1.27 23.86 14.34
CA ASP A 304 -0.45 25.06 14.43
C ASP A 304 1.05 24.73 14.34
N PHE A 305 1.47 23.65 15.00
CA PHE A 305 2.85 23.18 14.88
C PHE A 305 3.20 22.79 13.45
N ILE A 306 2.34 22.03 12.77
CA ILE A 306 2.53 21.61 11.37
C ILE A 306 2.62 22.84 10.45
N LEU A 307 1.78 23.87 10.64
CA LEU A 307 1.84 25.11 9.89
C LEU A 307 3.14 25.87 10.13
N SER A 308 3.65 25.84 11.36
CA SER A 308 4.92 26.52 11.71
C SER A 308 6.13 25.98 10.95
N LEU A 309 6.09 24.75 10.45
CA LEU A 309 7.17 24.16 9.65
C LEU A 309 7.46 24.92 8.34
N GLY A 310 6.50 25.72 7.83
CA GLY A 310 6.69 26.56 6.66
C GLY A 310 7.34 27.90 6.96
N LEU A 311 7.50 28.27 8.23
CA LEU A 311 8.05 29.57 8.62
C LEU A 311 9.57 29.59 8.48
N ALA A 312 10.09 30.74 8.08
CA ALA A 312 11.54 30.91 7.85
C ALA A 312 12.38 30.85 9.15
N ASP A 313 11.77 31.21 10.27
CA ASP A 313 12.39 31.23 11.61
C ASP A 313 12.24 29.91 12.36
N PHE A 314 11.56 28.89 11.80
CA PHE A 314 11.48 27.56 12.40
C PHE A 314 12.88 26.96 12.56
N LYS A 315 13.18 26.46 13.74
CA LYS A 315 14.48 25.86 14.07
C LYS A 315 14.36 24.34 14.15
N PRO A 316 14.75 23.61 13.09
CA PRO A 316 14.79 22.16 13.15
C PRO A 316 15.86 21.64 14.11
N PRO A 317 15.83 20.38 14.51
CA PRO A 317 16.89 19.76 15.29
C PRO A 317 18.23 19.83 14.57
N LYS A 318 19.32 19.78 15.34
CA LYS A 318 20.67 19.73 14.77
C LYS A 318 20.84 18.45 13.94
N PRO A 319 21.32 18.54 12.68
CA PRO A 319 21.52 17.39 11.81
C PRO A 319 22.53 16.38 12.39
N THR A 320 22.15 15.11 12.44
CA THR A 320 23.05 14.00 12.80
C THR A 320 23.33 13.08 11.63
N ARG A 321 22.46 13.09 10.62
CA ARG A 321 22.54 12.27 9.40
C ARG A 321 22.23 13.11 8.17
N ASP A 322 22.80 12.72 7.03
CA ASP A 322 22.40 13.26 5.74
C ASP A 322 21.06 12.66 5.31
N ILE A 323 20.29 13.43 4.56
CA ILE A 323 18.98 13.01 4.03
C ILE A 323 18.99 13.20 2.52
N TYR A 324 18.68 12.12 1.79
CA TYR A 324 18.58 12.11 0.34
C TYR A 324 17.12 11.92 -0.09
N TYR A 325 16.57 12.91 -0.78
CA TYR A 325 15.28 12.80 -1.44
C TYR A 325 15.47 12.00 -2.72
N ILE A 326 14.88 10.82 -2.80
CA ILE A 326 14.94 9.95 -3.96
C ILE A 326 13.57 9.95 -4.63
N LEU A 327 13.49 10.60 -5.78
CA LEU A 327 12.25 10.94 -6.47
C LEU A 327 12.19 10.20 -7.81
N PRO A 328 11.57 9.00 -7.88
CA PRO A 328 11.41 8.28 -9.14
C PRO A 328 10.27 8.85 -9.99
N ASP A 329 10.41 8.80 -11.33
CA ASP A 329 9.40 9.20 -12.31
C ASP A 329 8.05 8.53 -12.06
N ARG A 330 8.06 7.22 -11.84
CA ARG A 330 6.84 6.44 -11.63
C ARG A 330 6.01 6.85 -10.40
N MET A 331 6.60 7.60 -9.46
CA MET A 331 5.87 8.13 -8.30
C MET A 331 4.75 9.08 -8.74
N MET A 332 4.85 9.73 -9.90
CA MET A 332 3.76 10.57 -10.43
C MET A 332 2.44 9.82 -10.56
N ASN A 333 2.48 8.54 -10.93
CA ASN A 333 1.28 7.72 -11.12
C ASN A 333 0.54 7.43 -9.81
N ILE A 334 1.25 7.45 -8.68
CA ILE A 334 0.70 7.20 -7.34
C ILE A 334 0.69 8.45 -6.46
N PHE A 335 1.18 9.57 -6.96
CA PHE A 335 1.31 10.80 -6.16
C PHE A 335 -0.02 11.28 -5.54
N PRO A 336 -1.19 11.19 -6.23
CA PRO A 336 -2.47 11.46 -5.59
C PRO A 336 -2.75 10.61 -4.35
N VAL A 337 -2.28 9.36 -4.35
CA VAL A 337 -2.41 8.46 -3.20
C VAL A 337 -1.42 8.84 -2.10
N VAL A 338 -0.18 9.18 -2.47
CA VAL A 338 0.84 9.65 -1.52
C VAL A 338 0.34 10.85 -0.74
N THR A 339 -0.26 11.83 -1.40
CA THR A 339 -0.72 13.07 -0.76
C THR A 339 -1.88 12.88 0.22
N GLN A 340 -2.68 11.83 0.08
CA GLN A 340 -3.78 11.52 1.00
C GLN A 340 -3.33 11.32 2.44
N PHE A 341 -2.11 10.80 2.64
CA PHE A 341 -1.57 10.52 3.98
C PHE A 341 -1.27 11.78 4.79
N SER A 342 -1.03 12.92 4.14
CA SER A 342 -0.75 14.19 4.80
C SER A 342 -1.76 15.30 4.50
N ASN A 343 -2.74 15.05 3.62
CA ASN A 343 -3.84 15.97 3.37
C ASN A 343 -5.01 15.70 4.32
N ILE A 344 -4.71 15.52 5.59
CA ILE A 344 -5.67 15.23 6.66
C ILE A 344 -5.41 16.12 7.88
N ASP A 345 -6.47 16.45 8.59
CA ASP A 345 -6.38 16.91 9.97
C ASP A 345 -6.15 15.69 10.86
N ILE A 346 -4.98 15.59 11.47
CA ILE A 346 -4.61 14.43 12.28
C ILE A 346 -5.29 14.42 13.66
N THR A 347 -6.03 15.46 14.02
CA THR A 347 -6.81 15.49 15.28
C THR A 347 -8.12 14.74 15.14
N ASP A 348 -8.74 14.74 13.96
CA ASP A 348 -10.03 14.07 13.71
C ASP A 348 -10.02 13.13 12.48
N GLY A 349 -8.93 13.08 11.71
CA GLY A 349 -8.76 12.21 10.55
C GLY A 349 -9.50 12.67 9.29
N LYS A 350 -10.07 13.88 9.28
CA LYS A 350 -10.76 14.40 8.09
C LYS A 350 -9.80 14.93 7.06
N GLN A 351 -10.13 14.76 5.79
CA GLN A 351 -9.38 15.38 4.69
C GLN A 351 -9.52 16.90 4.73
N LEU A 352 -8.39 17.61 4.51
CA LEU A 352 -8.33 19.07 4.51
C LEU A 352 -8.92 19.70 3.25
N GLY A 353 -9.08 18.94 2.18
CA GLY A 353 -9.66 19.39 0.91
C GLY A 353 -9.46 18.39 -0.21
N GLU A 354 -10.12 18.61 -1.33
CA GLU A 354 -9.93 17.85 -2.56
C GLU A 354 -8.67 18.35 -3.28
N LEU A 355 -7.84 17.42 -3.73
CA LEU A 355 -6.64 17.69 -4.52
C LEU A 355 -6.85 17.15 -5.93
N PHE A 356 -6.38 17.91 -6.91
CA PHE A 356 -6.48 17.53 -8.31
C PHE A 356 -5.09 17.28 -8.90
N PHE A 357 -4.84 16.03 -9.28
CA PHE A 357 -3.62 15.63 -9.98
C PHE A 357 -3.92 14.43 -10.87
N ILE A 358 -3.70 14.58 -12.16
CA ILE A 358 -3.94 13.55 -13.18
C ILE A 358 -2.71 13.47 -14.09
N THR A 359 -2.33 12.24 -14.46
CA THR A 359 -1.30 11.96 -15.46
C THR A 359 -1.93 11.31 -16.67
N SER A 360 -1.41 11.59 -17.87
CA SER A 360 -1.77 10.88 -19.10
C SER A 360 -0.55 10.72 -20.00
N ASP A 361 -0.22 9.47 -20.31
CA ASP A 361 0.87 9.07 -21.22
C ASP A 361 0.31 8.73 -22.62
N ARG A 362 -1.02 8.72 -22.78
CA ARG A 362 -1.69 8.38 -24.04
C ARG A 362 -2.60 9.53 -24.45
N PHE A 363 -2.26 10.14 -25.55
CA PHE A 363 -3.04 11.24 -26.11
C PHE A 363 -2.96 11.25 -27.64
N VAL A 364 -3.94 11.86 -28.25
CA VAL A 364 -3.98 12.14 -29.69
C VAL A 364 -4.10 13.65 -29.85
N GLN A 365 -3.33 14.23 -30.78
CA GLN A 365 -3.40 15.62 -31.13
C GLN A 365 -4.01 15.78 -32.53
N ASP A 366 -5.02 16.62 -32.66
CA ASP A 366 -5.65 16.97 -33.92
C ASP A 366 -5.99 18.48 -33.98
N GLN A 367 -6.79 18.90 -34.97
CA GLN A 367 -7.18 20.30 -35.11
C GLN A 367 -8.09 20.81 -33.98
N SER A 368 -8.79 19.93 -33.28
CA SER A 368 -9.65 20.26 -32.15
C SER A 368 -8.92 20.37 -30.81
N GLY A 369 -7.65 19.92 -30.76
CA GLY A 369 -6.78 20.01 -29.59
C GLY A 369 -6.02 18.73 -29.24
N VAL A 370 -5.70 18.57 -27.97
CA VAL A 370 -5.08 17.36 -27.41
C VAL A 370 -6.11 16.58 -26.62
N HIS A 371 -6.34 15.32 -27.00
CA HIS A 371 -7.32 14.43 -26.40
C HIS A 371 -6.62 13.29 -25.65
N MET A 372 -6.85 13.19 -24.37
CA MET A 372 -6.24 12.19 -23.49
C MET A 372 -7.14 10.97 -23.33
N ASP A 373 -6.56 9.81 -23.09
CA ASP A 373 -7.28 8.53 -22.90
C ASP A 373 -8.18 8.49 -21.65
N ASN A 374 -7.92 9.35 -20.68
CA ASN A 374 -8.73 9.52 -19.46
C ASN A 374 -9.94 10.46 -19.64
N GLY A 375 -10.23 10.91 -20.88
CA GLY A 375 -11.38 11.75 -21.23
C GLY A 375 -11.17 13.26 -21.07
N PHE A 376 -9.99 13.69 -20.63
CA PHE A 376 -9.61 15.11 -20.65
C PHE A 376 -9.16 15.53 -22.06
N SER A 377 -9.44 16.76 -22.40
CA SER A 377 -8.89 17.39 -23.61
C SER A 377 -8.47 18.83 -23.35
N ILE A 378 -7.45 19.27 -24.10
CA ILE A 378 -6.93 20.64 -24.04
C ILE A 378 -7.28 21.31 -25.37
N SER A 379 -7.89 22.50 -25.31
CA SER A 379 -8.23 23.28 -26.50
C SER A 379 -6.97 23.65 -27.31
N PRO A 380 -7.07 23.87 -28.66
CA PRO A 380 -5.94 24.25 -29.48
C PRO A 380 -5.25 25.55 -29.03
N SER A 381 -6.02 26.46 -28.42
CA SER A 381 -5.52 27.72 -27.86
C SER A 381 -4.83 27.57 -26.52
N LEU A 382 -4.83 26.37 -25.92
CA LEU A 382 -4.34 26.06 -24.58
C LEU A 382 -5.06 26.80 -23.45
N LEU A 383 -6.20 27.45 -23.74
CA LEU A 383 -6.94 28.25 -22.75
C LEU A 383 -7.80 27.39 -21.84
N ASN A 384 -8.32 26.28 -22.33
CA ASN A 384 -9.29 25.47 -21.63
C ASN A 384 -8.89 24.00 -21.55
N LEU A 385 -9.12 23.44 -20.39
CA LEU A 385 -9.20 22.01 -20.13
C LEU A 385 -10.67 21.60 -20.20
N GLU A 386 -10.99 20.56 -20.95
CA GLU A 386 -12.36 20.07 -21.14
C GLU A 386 -12.48 18.65 -20.59
N TYR A 387 -13.59 18.40 -19.87
CA TYR A 387 -13.92 17.08 -19.34
C TYR A 387 -15.43 16.91 -19.26
N SER A 388 -15.97 15.84 -19.84
CA SER A 388 -17.42 15.54 -19.84
C SER A 388 -18.29 16.73 -20.27
N GLY A 389 -17.86 17.48 -21.28
CA GLY A 389 -18.57 18.63 -21.82
C GLY A 389 -18.46 19.92 -20.99
N ARG A 390 -17.71 19.90 -19.89
CA ARG A 390 -17.41 21.09 -19.09
C ARG A 390 -16.05 21.66 -19.46
N LYS A 391 -15.95 23.00 -19.44
CA LYS A 391 -14.71 23.72 -19.72
C LYS A 391 -14.18 24.37 -18.45
N PHE A 392 -12.90 24.21 -18.22
CA PHE A 392 -12.18 24.79 -17.10
C PHE A 392 -11.02 25.63 -17.64
N ALA A 393 -10.92 26.86 -17.22
CA ALA A 393 -9.80 27.72 -17.63
C ALA A 393 -8.47 27.18 -17.09
N ILE A 394 -7.42 27.29 -17.90
CA ILE A 394 -6.05 26.94 -17.53
C ILE A 394 -5.36 28.21 -17.04
N ASN A 395 -4.75 28.13 -15.85
CA ASN A 395 -3.97 29.23 -15.28
C ASN A 395 -2.65 29.40 -16.05
N THR A 396 -1.85 28.34 -16.10
CA THR A 396 -0.57 28.33 -16.77
C THR A 396 -0.36 26.97 -17.45
N PHE A 397 0.17 27.02 -18.66
CA PHE A 397 0.64 25.86 -19.38
C PHE A 397 2.17 25.84 -19.35
N TYR A 398 2.72 24.75 -18.84
CA TYR A 398 4.15 24.51 -18.80
C TYR A 398 4.55 23.46 -19.84
N GLU A 399 5.70 23.65 -20.48
CA GLU A 399 6.34 22.64 -21.29
C GLU A 399 7.75 22.43 -20.74
N THR A 400 8.11 21.18 -20.46
CA THR A 400 9.45 20.82 -20.01
C THR A 400 10.14 19.94 -21.03
N SER A 401 11.42 20.18 -21.29
CA SER A 401 12.25 19.37 -22.18
C SER A 401 13.72 19.46 -21.80
N TYR A 402 14.48 18.38 -22.03
CA TYR A 402 15.93 18.43 -21.85
C TYR A 402 16.62 18.98 -23.09
N ASP A 403 17.59 19.85 -22.89
CA ASP A 403 18.47 20.33 -23.95
C ASP A 403 19.57 19.30 -24.32
N ALA A 404 20.38 19.61 -25.32
CA ALA A 404 21.47 18.74 -25.78
C ALA A 404 22.53 18.45 -24.69
N ASN A 405 22.59 19.27 -23.65
CA ASN A 405 23.50 19.10 -22.52
C ASN A 405 22.86 18.36 -21.34
N GLY A 406 21.62 17.88 -21.50
CA GLY A 406 20.85 17.21 -20.46
C GLY A 406 20.30 18.15 -19.37
N LYS A 407 20.29 19.47 -19.60
CA LYS A 407 19.71 20.45 -18.69
C LYS A 407 18.23 20.63 -18.99
N LEU A 408 17.40 20.63 -17.96
CA LEU A 408 15.97 20.85 -18.09
C LEU A 408 15.67 22.31 -18.46
N ALA A 409 14.97 22.50 -19.57
CA ALA A 409 14.37 23.76 -19.98
C ALA A 409 12.87 23.75 -19.65
N VAL A 410 12.38 24.85 -19.11
CA VAL A 410 10.97 25.03 -18.77
C VAL A 410 10.44 26.26 -19.51
N LYS A 411 9.46 26.03 -20.40
CA LYS A 411 8.71 27.08 -21.06
C LYS A 411 7.40 27.29 -20.32
N GLU A 412 7.05 28.52 -20.04
CA GLU A 412 5.87 28.90 -19.28
C GLU A 412 4.99 29.81 -20.11
N LEU A 413 3.71 29.47 -20.23
CA LEU A 413 2.69 30.23 -20.94
C LEU A 413 1.56 30.57 -19.96
N ASN A 414 1.55 31.80 -19.47
CA ASN A 414 0.52 32.31 -18.58
C ASN A 414 -0.75 32.58 -19.39
N MET A 415 -1.89 31.98 -18.99
CA MET A 415 -3.17 32.07 -19.68
C MET A 415 -4.16 32.92 -18.88
N ASP A 416 -4.71 32.40 -17.79
CA ASP A 416 -5.69 33.06 -16.93
C ASP A 416 -5.28 32.95 -15.46
N SER A 417 -4.78 34.05 -14.90
CA SER A 417 -4.28 34.10 -13.52
C SER A 417 -5.37 33.80 -12.45
N SER A 418 -6.66 33.91 -12.81
CA SER A 418 -7.78 33.58 -11.94
C SER A 418 -8.15 32.11 -11.94
N ALA A 419 -7.66 31.34 -12.91
CA ALA A 419 -7.97 29.92 -13.05
C ALA A 419 -7.22 29.07 -12.00
N GLN A 420 -7.76 27.90 -11.71
CA GLN A 420 -7.23 27.00 -10.66
C GLN A 420 -6.40 25.84 -11.20
N PHE A 421 -6.47 25.55 -12.51
CA PHE A 421 -5.83 24.39 -13.10
C PHE A 421 -4.55 24.76 -13.82
N TYR A 422 -3.54 23.93 -13.64
CA TYR A 422 -2.23 24.01 -14.26
C TYR A 422 -2.02 22.78 -15.13
N VAL A 423 -1.41 22.96 -16.30
CA VAL A 423 -1.08 21.89 -17.24
C VAL A 423 0.42 21.87 -17.45
N VAL A 424 1.01 20.70 -17.38
CA VAL A 424 2.42 20.50 -17.69
C VAL A 424 2.53 19.44 -18.77
N PHE A 425 3.18 19.77 -19.89
CA PHE A 425 3.60 18.80 -20.91
C PHE A 425 5.07 18.47 -20.72
N MET A 426 5.35 17.28 -20.25
CA MET A 426 6.71 16.74 -20.12
C MET A 426 7.10 16.07 -21.45
N ARG A 427 7.73 16.83 -22.34
CA ARG A 427 7.97 16.41 -23.74
C ARG A 427 8.74 15.10 -23.83
N ASP A 428 9.85 15.00 -23.12
CA ASP A 428 10.75 13.82 -23.18
C ASP A 428 10.14 12.56 -22.57
N TYR A 429 9.10 12.72 -21.75
CA TYR A 429 8.34 11.61 -21.16
C TYR A 429 7.07 11.29 -21.98
N GLY A 430 6.69 12.16 -22.95
CA GLY A 430 5.43 12.04 -23.67
C GLY A 430 4.21 12.07 -22.74
N ARG A 431 4.24 12.92 -21.68
CA ARG A 431 3.30 12.88 -20.59
C ARG A 431 2.69 14.25 -20.29
N PHE A 432 1.37 14.28 -20.14
CA PHE A 432 0.66 15.43 -19.57
C PHE A 432 0.39 15.24 -18.08
N LEU A 433 0.55 16.33 -17.33
CA LEU A 433 0.14 16.45 -15.95
C LEU A 433 -0.91 17.57 -15.85
N LEU A 434 -2.02 17.27 -15.22
CA LEU A 434 -3.10 18.22 -14.93
C LEU A 434 -3.20 18.34 -13.41
N MET A 435 -3.10 19.54 -12.84
CA MET A 435 -3.05 19.69 -11.40
C MET A 435 -3.58 21.03 -10.90
N ASP A 436 -3.93 21.07 -9.62
CA ASP A 436 -4.21 22.31 -8.90
C ASP A 436 -2.92 23.00 -8.38
N ARG A 437 -3.09 24.17 -7.77
CA ARG A 437 -1.98 24.97 -7.23
C ARG A 437 -1.24 24.25 -6.11
N SER A 438 -1.92 23.48 -5.26
CA SER A 438 -1.32 22.79 -4.13
C SER A 438 -0.37 21.69 -4.62
N MET A 439 -0.81 20.93 -5.60
CA MET A 439 -0.01 19.90 -6.26
C MET A 439 1.17 20.50 -7.04
N LEU A 440 0.96 21.60 -7.76
CA LEU A 440 2.02 22.31 -8.47
C LEU A 440 3.15 22.74 -7.53
N ASN A 441 2.80 23.27 -6.35
CA ASN A 441 3.76 23.79 -5.38
C ASN A 441 4.37 22.70 -4.49
N SER A 442 3.97 21.45 -4.65
CA SER A 442 4.52 20.34 -3.87
C SER A 442 6.02 20.15 -4.13
N SER A 443 6.76 19.75 -3.10
CA SER A 443 8.20 19.50 -3.21
C SER A 443 8.51 18.46 -4.27
N TYR A 444 7.70 17.39 -4.40
CA TYR A 444 7.90 16.39 -5.45
C TYR A 444 7.79 17.01 -6.84
N VAL A 445 6.74 17.77 -7.14
CA VAL A 445 6.57 18.40 -8.47
C VAL A 445 7.65 19.44 -8.73
N GLN A 446 7.98 20.28 -7.76
CA GLN A 446 9.01 21.30 -7.94
C GLN A 446 10.41 20.69 -8.17
N LEU A 447 10.77 19.67 -7.39
CA LEU A 447 12.09 19.02 -7.48
C LEU A 447 12.16 18.06 -8.67
N PHE A 448 11.12 17.25 -8.94
CA PHE A 448 11.18 16.26 -10.00
C PHE A 448 10.79 16.83 -11.36
N VAL A 449 9.64 17.52 -11.46
CA VAL A 449 9.11 17.95 -12.77
C VAL A 449 9.83 19.19 -13.29
N PHE A 450 10.15 20.14 -12.41
CA PHE A 450 10.73 21.43 -12.81
C PHE A 450 12.21 21.60 -12.46
N GLU A 451 12.82 20.71 -11.68
CA GLU A 451 14.17 20.89 -11.11
C GLU A 451 14.36 22.25 -10.43
N ARG A 452 13.27 22.80 -9.89
CA ARG A 452 13.26 24.07 -9.16
C ARG A 452 13.47 23.77 -7.68
N TYR A 453 14.65 24.02 -7.18
CA TYR A 453 15.01 23.82 -5.77
C TYR A 453 15.56 25.10 -5.14
N LYS A 454 15.26 25.29 -3.86
CA LYS A 454 15.86 26.32 -3.04
C LYS A 454 17.27 25.87 -2.65
N SER A 455 18.30 26.61 -3.13
CA SER A 455 19.71 26.22 -2.97
C SER A 455 20.21 26.27 -1.53
N ASP A 456 19.52 26.97 -0.65
CA ASP A 456 19.74 26.98 0.80
C ASP A 456 19.20 25.71 1.49
N LEU A 457 18.25 25.03 0.89
CA LEU A 457 17.61 23.82 1.43
C LEU A 457 18.10 22.54 0.76
N PHE A 458 18.30 22.55 -0.55
CA PHE A 458 18.59 21.37 -1.33
C PHE A 458 19.83 21.53 -2.22
N GLU A 459 20.50 20.41 -2.42
CA GLU A 459 21.61 20.26 -3.35
C GLU A 459 21.30 19.10 -4.30
N PRO A 460 21.35 19.30 -5.64
CA PRO A 460 21.18 18.23 -6.59
C PRO A 460 22.41 17.30 -6.54
N VAL A 461 22.17 16.00 -6.38
CA VAL A 461 23.23 14.97 -6.33
C VAL A 461 23.26 14.17 -7.62
N ILE A 462 22.10 13.72 -8.11
CA ILE A 462 21.94 13.00 -9.36
C ILE A 462 20.66 13.51 -10.03
N LEU A 463 20.80 14.06 -11.23
CA LEU A 463 19.67 14.50 -12.05
C LEU A 463 19.54 13.56 -13.25
N ASN A 464 18.76 12.49 -13.07
CA ASN A 464 18.47 11.52 -14.11
C ASN A 464 16.96 11.50 -14.39
N PRO A 465 16.51 11.43 -15.66
CA PRO A 465 15.09 11.40 -15.98
C PRO A 465 14.30 10.30 -15.26
N ALA A 466 14.89 9.13 -14.98
CA ALA A 466 14.20 8.05 -14.28
C ALA A 466 14.08 8.29 -12.77
N VAL A 467 15.12 8.87 -12.15
CA VAL A 467 15.16 9.16 -10.71
C VAL A 467 16.00 10.40 -10.45
N LYS A 468 15.46 11.38 -9.73
CA LYS A 468 16.23 12.55 -9.28
C LYS A 468 16.56 12.43 -7.81
N VAL A 469 17.80 12.75 -7.45
CA VAL A 469 18.28 12.67 -6.08
C VAL A 469 18.77 14.04 -5.63
N TYR A 470 18.22 14.51 -4.52
CA TYR A 470 18.63 15.75 -3.86
C TYR A 470 19.05 15.47 -2.43
N LYS A 471 20.14 16.11 -2.00
CA LYS A 471 20.58 16.10 -0.61
C LYS A 471 19.98 17.28 0.13
N LEU A 472 19.43 17.05 1.32
CA LEU A 472 18.94 18.10 2.21
C LEU A 472 20.12 18.75 2.94
N LYS A 473 20.24 20.09 2.84
CA LYS A 473 21.29 20.88 3.51
C LYS A 473 20.93 21.30 4.94
N ARG A 474 19.64 21.37 5.23
CA ARG A 474 19.10 21.89 6.50
C ARG A 474 18.99 20.82 7.58
#